data_3ab5a8fbdaf3a039a9c2f1be9cb2fd67
#
_entry.id   3ab5a8fbdaf3a039a9c2f1be9cb2fd67
#
_cell.length_a   1.000
_cell.length_b   1.000
_cell.length_c   1.000
_cell.angle_alpha   90.00
_cell.angle_beta   90.00
_cell.angle_gamma   90.00
#
_symmetry.space_group_name_H-M   'P 1'
#
loop_
_entity.id
_entity.type
_entity.pdbx_description
1 polymer ?
#
loop_
_entity_poly.entity_id
_entity_poly.type
_entity_poly.pdbx_seq_one_letter_code
_entity_poly.pdbx_strand_id
1 'polypeptide(L)'
;MQTNLNIKRTFPKTILPEINRILKEHNSGNFSFEYEDLTDKNFFTIDGKNAKDFDDAICCEQTSNGYKLLVAIADVSAFVSEGSSLDKVAAERATSIYLNSKVIPMLPKELSNDICSLRPLEKRLTLVCEMILDKDCSLKTFKFYSAIIESKKRFTYDELSNLEKDDIDRHPEFSNDLKKLLEICKKRIEKRKQRLAIDFEMNEYRPEVKKGKLKAFVPVPIYFSFTFLT
;
A
#
# COMPACT_ATOMS: atom_id res chain seq x y z
N MET A 1 -32.40 -10.36 12.62
CA MET A 1 -32.58 -9.67 11.34
C MET A 1 -31.41 -10.07 10.43
N GLN A 2 -31.63 -10.95 9.44
CA GLN A 2 -30.66 -11.18 8.38
C GLN A 2 -30.81 -10.03 7.38
N THR A 3 -29.95 -9.03 7.46
CA THR A 3 -29.80 -8.07 6.39
C THR A 3 -29.18 -8.81 5.21
N ASN A 4 -29.97 -9.13 4.20
CA ASN A 4 -29.50 -9.60 2.90
C ASN A 4 -28.74 -8.45 2.23
N LEU A 5 -27.48 -8.26 2.60
CA LEU A 5 -26.56 -7.41 1.85
C LEU A 5 -26.41 -8.06 0.47
N ASN A 6 -26.94 -7.40 -0.56
CA ASN A 6 -26.87 -7.87 -1.93
C ASN A 6 -25.46 -7.65 -2.51
N ILE A 7 -24.46 -8.33 -1.91
CA ILE A 7 -23.05 -8.18 -2.27
C ILE A 7 -22.75 -9.08 -3.47
N LYS A 8 -22.38 -8.49 -4.60
CA LYS A 8 -21.93 -9.22 -5.80
C LYS A 8 -20.59 -9.90 -5.52
N ARG A 9 -20.60 -11.20 -5.25
CA ARG A 9 -19.39 -11.97 -4.87
C ARG A 9 -18.48 -12.34 -6.05
N THR A 10 -19.03 -12.39 -7.26
CA THR A 10 -18.32 -12.78 -8.48
C THR A 10 -18.31 -11.63 -9.48
N PHE A 11 -17.33 -11.63 -10.34
CA PHE A 11 -17.25 -10.69 -11.46
C PHE A 11 -18.10 -11.19 -12.64
N PRO A 12 -18.74 -10.28 -13.40
CA PRO A 12 -19.46 -10.67 -14.61
C PRO A 12 -18.46 -11.14 -15.68
N LYS A 13 -18.88 -12.13 -16.48
CA LYS A 13 -18.04 -12.66 -17.57
C LYS A 13 -17.69 -11.63 -18.65
N THR A 14 -18.47 -10.57 -18.73
CA THR A 14 -18.28 -9.47 -19.70
C THR A 14 -16.95 -8.73 -19.57
N ILE A 15 -16.29 -8.76 -18.41
CA ILE A 15 -14.99 -8.11 -18.21
C ILE A 15 -13.80 -9.02 -18.56
N LEU A 16 -14.00 -10.33 -18.78
CA LEU A 16 -12.90 -11.27 -19.06
C LEU A 16 -12.06 -10.91 -20.29
N PRO A 17 -12.65 -10.48 -21.43
CA PRO A 17 -11.85 -10.06 -22.59
C PRO A 17 -10.93 -8.89 -22.28
N GLU A 18 -11.41 -7.93 -21.48
CA GLU A 18 -10.64 -6.77 -21.06
C GLU A 18 -9.48 -7.18 -20.14
N ILE A 19 -9.72 -8.02 -19.13
CA ILE A 19 -8.67 -8.58 -18.27
C ILE A 19 -7.59 -9.27 -19.10
N ASN A 20 -7.99 -10.14 -20.04
CA ASN A 20 -7.03 -10.87 -20.86
C ASN A 20 -6.19 -9.94 -21.74
N ARG A 21 -6.78 -8.85 -22.26
CA ARG A 21 -6.04 -7.82 -23.01
C ARG A 21 -5.01 -7.14 -22.11
N ILE A 22 -5.42 -6.67 -20.92
CA ILE A 22 -4.56 -6.01 -19.94
C ILE A 22 -3.36 -6.90 -19.57
N LEU A 23 -3.60 -8.17 -19.24
CA LEU A 23 -2.53 -9.10 -18.89
C LEU A 23 -1.55 -9.32 -20.06
N LYS A 24 -2.07 -9.40 -21.29
CA LYS A 24 -1.22 -9.54 -22.48
C LYS A 24 -0.35 -8.30 -22.72
N GLU A 25 -0.92 -7.10 -22.58
CA GLU A 25 -0.22 -5.83 -22.73
C GLU A 25 0.85 -5.67 -21.65
N HIS A 26 0.51 -5.96 -20.40
CA HIS A 26 1.48 -5.95 -19.29
C HIS A 26 2.68 -6.88 -19.57
N ASN A 27 2.42 -8.12 -19.98
CA ASN A 27 3.46 -9.10 -20.26
C ASN A 27 4.33 -8.74 -21.49
N SER A 28 3.83 -7.90 -22.39
CA SER A 28 4.62 -7.42 -23.54
C SER A 28 5.59 -6.30 -23.18
N GLY A 29 5.43 -5.68 -22.00
CA GLY A 29 6.24 -4.54 -21.56
C GLY A 29 6.02 -3.24 -22.35
N ASN A 30 5.04 -3.22 -23.25
CA ASN A 30 4.70 -2.04 -24.05
C ASN A 30 3.72 -1.15 -23.26
N PHE A 31 4.26 -0.19 -22.54
CA PHE A 31 3.47 0.83 -21.86
C PHE A 31 3.37 2.08 -22.71
N SER A 32 2.17 2.65 -22.84
CA SER A 32 1.88 3.82 -23.68
C SER A 32 2.32 5.16 -23.08
N PHE A 33 2.90 5.16 -21.87
CA PHE A 33 3.32 6.34 -21.13
C PHE A 33 4.82 6.34 -20.88
N GLU A 34 5.41 7.54 -20.80
CA GLU A 34 6.78 7.69 -20.30
C GLU A 34 6.77 7.57 -18.79
N TYR A 35 7.43 6.55 -18.28
CA TYR A 35 7.64 6.30 -16.86
C TYR A 35 9.10 6.56 -16.51
N GLU A 36 9.35 7.29 -15.40
CA GLU A 36 10.70 7.43 -14.86
C GLU A 36 11.17 6.08 -14.27
N ASP A 37 12.38 5.63 -14.61
CA ASP A 37 12.93 4.38 -14.06
C ASP A 37 13.54 4.64 -12.67
N LEU A 38 12.87 4.12 -11.64
CA LEU A 38 13.31 4.16 -10.24
C LEU A 38 13.59 2.77 -9.69
N THR A 39 13.86 1.80 -10.55
CA THR A 39 14.10 0.41 -10.14
C THR A 39 15.39 0.21 -9.34
N ASP A 40 16.32 1.19 -9.39
CA ASP A 40 17.54 1.23 -8.57
C ASP A 40 17.30 1.68 -7.12
N LYS A 41 16.14 2.30 -6.84
CA LYS A 41 15.81 2.83 -5.51
C LYS A 41 15.38 1.73 -4.55
N ASN A 42 15.67 1.94 -3.26
CA ASN A 42 15.31 1.02 -2.18
C ASN A 42 13.85 1.17 -1.76
N PHE A 43 12.91 0.94 -2.66
CA PHE A 43 11.51 0.86 -2.29
C PHE A 43 11.21 -0.41 -1.51
N PHE A 44 10.34 -0.31 -0.51
CA PHE A 44 9.79 -1.45 0.22
C PHE A 44 8.34 -1.19 0.62
N THR A 45 7.56 -2.25 0.80
CA THR A 45 6.16 -2.17 1.25
C THR A 45 6.05 -2.55 2.72
N ILE A 46 4.99 -2.05 3.40
CA ILE A 46 4.70 -2.33 4.81
C ILE A 46 3.23 -2.68 4.93
N ASP A 47 2.92 -3.94 5.16
CA ASP A 47 1.56 -4.45 5.05
C ASP A 47 1.19 -5.40 6.18
N GLY A 48 -0.09 -5.70 6.31
CA GLY A 48 -0.57 -6.76 7.19
C GLY A 48 -0.05 -8.13 6.75
N LYS A 49 0.18 -9.04 7.71
CA LYS A 49 0.75 -10.38 7.46
C LYS A 49 0.07 -11.17 6.34
N ASN A 50 -1.24 -11.02 6.19
CA ASN A 50 -2.04 -11.77 5.22
C ASN A 50 -2.39 -10.97 3.96
N ALA A 51 -1.93 -9.73 3.83
CA ALA A 51 -2.14 -8.90 2.65
C ALA A 51 -1.48 -9.54 1.42
N LYS A 52 -2.10 -9.36 0.26
CA LYS A 52 -1.61 -9.80 -1.06
C LYS A 52 -1.67 -8.68 -2.09
N ASP A 53 -2.35 -7.63 -1.76
CA ASP A 53 -2.59 -6.38 -2.46
C ASP A 53 -1.71 -5.32 -1.80
N PHE A 54 -0.49 -5.15 -2.32
CA PHE A 54 0.47 -4.16 -1.83
C PHE A 54 0.29 -2.91 -2.68
N ASP A 55 -0.45 -1.94 -2.15
CA ASP A 55 -0.89 -0.78 -2.91
C ASP A 55 0.14 0.35 -2.89
N ASP A 56 0.98 0.43 -1.85
CA ASP A 56 1.98 1.47 -1.66
C ASP A 56 3.37 0.94 -1.30
N ALA A 57 4.39 1.68 -1.73
CA ALA A 57 5.78 1.43 -1.38
C ALA A 57 6.48 2.75 -1.04
N ILE A 58 7.47 2.68 -0.16
CA ILE A 58 8.16 3.84 0.38
C ILE A 58 9.66 3.70 0.11
N CYS A 59 10.30 4.84 -0.24
CA CYS A 59 11.74 4.98 -0.27
C CYS A 59 12.13 6.29 0.42
N CYS A 60 13.17 6.26 1.26
CA CYS A 60 13.62 7.42 2.02
C CYS A 60 15.12 7.62 1.86
N GLU A 61 15.51 8.78 1.34
CA GLU A 61 16.90 9.18 1.16
C GLU A 61 17.22 10.36 2.08
N GLN A 62 18.41 10.36 2.67
CA GLN A 62 18.89 11.52 3.40
C GLN A 62 19.53 12.52 2.44
N THR A 63 19.25 13.81 2.67
CA THR A 63 19.87 14.91 1.93
C THR A 63 20.72 15.78 2.90
N SER A 64 21.50 16.68 2.38
CA SER A 64 22.29 17.64 3.22
C SER A 64 21.41 18.49 4.14
N ASN A 65 20.15 18.76 3.73
CA ASN A 65 19.23 19.68 4.40
C ASN A 65 17.98 19.02 4.98
N GLY A 66 17.92 17.68 5.02
CA GLY A 66 16.76 16.94 5.51
C GLY A 66 16.59 15.59 4.83
N TYR A 67 15.40 15.34 4.28
CA TYR A 67 15.05 14.05 3.70
C TYR A 67 14.34 14.23 2.36
N LYS A 68 14.53 13.25 1.49
CA LYS A 68 13.73 13.02 0.30
C LYS A 68 12.90 11.76 0.53
N LEU A 69 11.59 11.91 0.60
CA LEU A 69 10.64 10.82 0.79
C LEU A 69 9.89 10.60 -0.50
N LEU A 70 9.91 9.36 -1.00
CA LEU A 70 9.15 8.94 -2.15
C LEU A 70 8.08 7.95 -1.67
N VAL A 71 6.83 8.23 -2.03
CA VAL A 71 5.69 7.33 -1.82
C VAL A 71 5.18 6.95 -3.19
N ALA A 72 5.27 5.68 -3.52
CA ALA A 72 4.83 5.10 -4.79
C ALA A 72 3.51 4.36 -4.56
N ILE A 73 2.47 4.74 -5.29
CA ILE A 73 1.17 4.07 -5.28
C ILE A 73 1.02 3.30 -6.58
N ALA A 74 0.51 2.07 -6.52
CA ALA A 74 0.23 1.25 -7.70
C ALA A 74 -0.64 2.01 -8.71
N ASP A 75 -0.16 2.15 -9.95
CA ASP A 75 -0.89 2.88 -11.00
C ASP A 75 -1.96 1.97 -11.62
N VAL A 76 -3.08 1.85 -10.94
CA VAL A 76 -4.25 1.10 -11.44
C VAL A 76 -4.80 1.73 -12.71
N SER A 77 -4.67 3.04 -12.88
CA SER A 77 -5.19 3.77 -14.02
C SER A 77 -4.48 3.44 -15.34
N ALA A 78 -3.25 2.93 -15.25
CA ALA A 78 -2.51 2.41 -16.40
C ALA A 78 -3.19 1.17 -17.03
N PHE A 79 -3.99 0.45 -16.24
CA PHE A 79 -4.63 -0.80 -16.65
C PHE A 79 -6.13 -0.68 -16.81
N VAL A 80 -6.79 0.13 -16.00
CA VAL A 80 -8.25 0.31 -15.97
C VAL A 80 -8.60 1.65 -16.59
N SER A 81 -9.02 1.62 -17.85
CA SER A 81 -9.40 2.85 -18.59
C SER A 81 -10.76 3.36 -18.11
N GLU A 82 -10.89 4.68 -17.99
CA GLU A 82 -12.14 5.35 -17.65
C GLU A 82 -13.28 4.95 -18.62
N GLY A 83 -14.46 4.66 -18.08
CA GLY A 83 -15.65 4.26 -18.82
C GLY A 83 -15.62 2.85 -19.38
N SER A 84 -14.56 2.07 -19.15
CA SER A 84 -14.46 0.68 -19.58
C SER A 84 -15.46 -0.23 -18.83
N SER A 85 -15.61 -1.48 -19.27
CA SER A 85 -16.47 -2.45 -18.57
C SER A 85 -15.93 -2.77 -17.18
N LEU A 86 -14.62 -2.83 -17.05
CA LEU A 86 -13.95 -3.08 -15.77
C LEU A 86 -14.10 -1.91 -14.80
N ASP A 87 -13.92 -0.67 -15.30
CA ASP A 87 -14.13 0.55 -14.52
C ASP A 87 -15.55 0.65 -13.96
N LYS A 88 -16.57 0.41 -14.81
CA LYS A 88 -17.97 0.40 -14.38
C LYS A 88 -18.25 -0.62 -13.29
N VAL A 89 -17.68 -1.82 -13.42
CA VAL A 89 -17.84 -2.87 -12.40
C VAL A 89 -17.11 -2.52 -11.11
N ALA A 90 -15.93 -1.89 -11.20
CA ALA A 90 -15.19 -1.39 -10.05
C ALA A 90 -15.95 -0.26 -9.32
N ALA A 91 -16.51 0.70 -10.08
CA ALA A 91 -17.33 1.78 -9.55
C ALA A 91 -18.58 1.27 -8.82
N GLU A 92 -19.29 0.25 -9.39
CA GLU A 92 -20.43 -0.39 -8.72
C GLU A 92 -20.04 -1.08 -7.39
N ARG A 93 -18.82 -1.59 -7.29
CA ARG A 93 -18.31 -2.25 -6.08
C ARG A 93 -17.82 -1.24 -5.05
N ALA A 94 -17.31 -0.11 -5.50
CA ALA A 94 -16.79 1.03 -4.73
C ALA A 94 -15.61 0.72 -3.81
N THR A 95 -15.52 -0.48 -3.24
CA THR A 95 -14.44 -0.89 -2.33
C THR A 95 -14.27 -2.41 -2.29
N SER A 96 -13.13 -2.88 -1.83
CA SER A 96 -12.94 -4.27 -1.42
C SER A 96 -13.56 -4.50 -0.04
N ILE A 97 -14.19 -5.68 0.15
CA ILE A 97 -14.81 -6.06 1.43
C ILE A 97 -14.00 -7.18 2.05
N TYR A 98 -13.40 -6.91 3.20
CA TYR A 98 -12.58 -7.86 3.94
C TYR A 98 -13.43 -8.56 5.00
N LEU A 99 -13.65 -9.86 4.81
CA LEU A 99 -14.33 -10.75 5.76
C LEU A 99 -13.29 -11.67 6.39
N ASN A 100 -13.58 -12.23 7.57
CA ASN A 100 -12.64 -13.07 8.32
C ASN A 100 -11.95 -14.19 7.53
N SER A 101 -12.63 -14.76 6.54
CA SER A 101 -12.13 -15.89 5.76
C SER A 101 -12.11 -15.64 4.25
N LYS A 102 -12.58 -14.48 3.79
CA LYS A 102 -12.74 -14.17 2.37
C LYS A 102 -12.61 -12.69 2.13
N VAL A 103 -11.99 -12.34 1.02
CA VAL A 103 -12.01 -11.00 0.46
C VAL A 103 -12.95 -11.00 -0.75
N ILE A 104 -13.81 -10.01 -0.83
CA ILE A 104 -14.61 -9.69 -2.03
C ILE A 104 -13.95 -8.46 -2.63
N PRO A 105 -13.06 -8.62 -3.62
CA PRO A 105 -12.23 -7.52 -4.08
C PRO A 105 -13.02 -6.57 -4.99
N MET A 106 -12.65 -5.30 -4.97
CA MET A 106 -13.16 -4.28 -5.89
C MET A 106 -12.72 -4.57 -7.33
N LEU A 107 -11.47 -4.94 -7.51
CA LEU A 107 -10.88 -5.32 -8.79
C LEU A 107 -10.63 -6.83 -8.86
N PRO A 108 -10.58 -7.45 -10.05
CA PRO A 108 -10.17 -8.84 -10.22
C PRO A 108 -8.80 -9.09 -9.60
N LYS A 109 -8.59 -10.30 -9.07
CA LYS A 109 -7.34 -10.66 -8.38
C LYS A 109 -6.13 -10.63 -9.31
N GLU A 110 -6.31 -10.84 -10.58
CA GLU A 110 -5.30 -10.72 -11.63
C GLU A 110 -4.72 -9.30 -11.70
N LEU A 111 -5.51 -8.29 -11.28
CA LEU A 111 -5.05 -6.93 -11.13
C LEU A 111 -4.61 -6.67 -9.69
N SER A 112 -5.52 -6.74 -8.72
CA SER A 112 -5.27 -6.29 -7.35
C SER A 112 -4.17 -7.07 -6.62
N ASN A 113 -4.05 -8.38 -6.88
CA ASN A 113 -3.08 -9.23 -6.18
C ASN A 113 -1.87 -9.58 -7.05
N ASP A 114 -1.83 -9.13 -8.31
CA ASP A 114 -0.79 -9.45 -9.27
C ASP A 114 -0.21 -8.17 -9.90
N ILE A 115 -0.68 -7.76 -11.08
CA ILE A 115 0.00 -6.72 -11.87
C ILE A 115 0.00 -5.33 -11.20
N CYS A 116 -1.01 -5.02 -10.36
CA CYS A 116 -1.04 -3.79 -9.56
C CYS A 116 -0.39 -3.95 -8.18
N SER A 117 -0.17 -5.17 -7.69
CA SER A 117 0.46 -5.37 -6.38
C SER A 117 1.97 -5.13 -6.46
N LEU A 118 2.52 -4.27 -5.59
CA LEU A 118 3.94 -3.90 -5.55
C LEU A 118 4.79 -5.02 -4.91
N ARG A 119 4.70 -6.22 -5.50
CA ARG A 119 5.38 -7.41 -4.99
C ARG A 119 6.91 -7.25 -5.06
N PRO A 120 7.64 -7.80 -4.07
CA PRO A 120 9.09 -7.73 -4.07
C PRO A 120 9.73 -8.31 -5.33
N LEU A 121 10.78 -7.64 -5.82
CA LEU A 121 11.61 -8.04 -6.95
C LEU A 121 10.85 -8.12 -8.29
N GLU A 122 9.73 -7.41 -8.38
CA GLU A 122 8.97 -7.29 -9.62
C GLU A 122 8.79 -5.82 -9.99
N LYS A 123 9.00 -5.50 -11.27
CA LYS A 123 8.78 -4.15 -11.80
C LYS A 123 7.30 -3.83 -11.87
N ARG A 124 6.92 -2.67 -11.34
CA ARG A 124 5.53 -2.21 -11.29
C ARG A 124 5.39 -0.77 -11.70
N LEU A 125 4.27 -0.47 -12.37
CA LEU A 125 3.89 0.90 -12.72
C LEU A 125 3.30 1.59 -11.49
N THR A 126 3.75 2.79 -11.24
CA THR A 126 3.34 3.56 -10.06
C THR A 126 3.16 5.02 -10.38
N LEU A 127 2.32 5.69 -9.60
CA LEU A 127 2.31 7.14 -9.45
C LEU A 127 3.12 7.47 -8.18
N VAL A 128 4.18 8.24 -8.34
CA VAL A 128 5.08 8.61 -7.25
C VAL A 128 4.81 10.02 -6.79
N CYS A 129 4.67 10.20 -5.46
CA CYS A 129 4.78 11.48 -4.79
C CYS A 129 6.20 11.60 -4.21
N GLU A 130 7.02 12.46 -4.80
CA GLU A 130 8.33 12.82 -4.28
C GLU A 130 8.19 14.06 -3.41
N MET A 131 8.63 13.97 -2.17
CA MET A 131 8.55 15.04 -1.16
C MET A 131 9.93 15.39 -0.66
N ILE A 132 10.26 16.67 -0.62
CA ILE A 132 11.47 17.20 0.03
C ILE A 132 11.08 17.76 1.39
N LEU A 133 11.65 17.17 2.42
CA LEU A 133 11.44 17.55 3.82
C LEU A 133 12.71 18.20 4.37
N ASP A 134 12.57 19.21 5.21
CA ASP A 134 13.70 19.77 5.96
C ASP A 134 14.10 18.86 7.15
N LYS A 135 15.12 19.28 7.92
CA LYS A 135 15.62 18.55 9.10
C LYS A 135 14.55 18.30 10.17
N ASP A 136 13.53 19.16 10.21
CA ASP A 136 12.40 19.05 11.13
C ASP A 136 11.22 18.30 10.49
N CYS A 137 11.44 17.67 9.33
CA CYS A 137 10.42 16.95 8.55
C CYS A 137 9.22 17.83 8.15
N SER A 138 9.41 19.15 7.98
CA SER A 138 8.43 20.02 7.33
C SER A 138 8.57 19.90 5.82
N LEU A 139 7.41 19.79 5.14
CA LEU A 139 7.36 19.71 3.69
C LEU A 139 7.81 21.06 3.07
N LYS A 140 8.80 21.01 2.18
CA LYS A 140 9.31 22.17 1.42
C LYS A 140 8.73 22.20 0.01
N THR A 141 8.75 21.07 -0.67
CA THR A 141 8.21 20.95 -2.01
C THR A 141 7.82 19.50 -2.27
N PHE A 142 6.95 19.31 -3.25
CA PHE A 142 6.57 17.98 -3.73
C PHE A 142 6.30 18.01 -5.24
N LYS A 143 6.38 16.84 -5.86
CA LYS A 143 5.97 16.62 -7.25
C LYS A 143 5.36 15.23 -7.41
N PHE A 144 4.48 15.10 -8.41
CA PHE A 144 3.91 13.82 -8.83
C PHE A 144 4.40 13.46 -10.21
N TYR A 145 4.69 12.19 -10.43
CA TYR A 145 5.07 11.66 -11.73
C TYR A 145 4.87 10.15 -11.81
N SER A 146 4.69 9.63 -13.02
CA SER A 146 4.61 8.20 -13.25
C SER A 146 6.00 7.57 -13.25
N ALA A 147 6.16 6.44 -12.57
CA ALA A 147 7.46 5.75 -12.47
C ALA A 147 7.32 4.23 -12.49
N ILE A 148 8.38 3.56 -12.93
CA ILE A 148 8.55 2.12 -12.73
C ILE A 148 9.40 1.93 -11.49
N ILE A 149 8.91 1.18 -10.53
CA ILE A 149 9.68 0.79 -9.35
C ILE A 149 9.87 -0.73 -9.30
N GLU A 150 10.83 -1.16 -8.50
CA GLU A 150 11.00 -2.54 -8.06
C GLU A 150 11.09 -2.54 -6.53
N SER A 151 10.03 -2.99 -5.86
CA SER A 151 10.07 -3.13 -4.40
C SER A 151 11.14 -4.15 -4.02
N LYS A 152 12.08 -3.79 -3.17
CA LYS A 152 13.19 -4.67 -2.75
C LYS A 152 12.78 -5.63 -1.64
N LYS A 153 11.80 -5.25 -0.83
CA LYS A 153 11.37 -6.00 0.35
C LYS A 153 9.93 -5.72 0.69
N ARG A 154 9.24 -6.72 1.18
CA ARG A 154 7.99 -6.57 1.92
C ARG A 154 8.25 -6.72 3.40
N PHE A 155 7.86 -5.73 4.19
CA PHE A 155 7.79 -5.81 5.64
C PHE A 155 6.36 -6.04 6.10
N THR A 156 6.20 -6.62 7.28
CA THR A 156 4.91 -6.66 7.96
C THR A 156 4.89 -5.66 9.10
N TYR A 157 3.69 -5.19 9.48
CA TYR A 157 3.54 -4.34 10.66
C TYR A 157 4.10 -5.03 11.92
N ASP A 158 3.95 -6.35 12.05
CA ASP A 158 4.47 -7.13 13.17
C ASP A 158 6.02 -7.08 13.24
N GLU A 159 6.70 -7.15 12.08
CA GLU A 159 8.17 -7.04 12.02
C GLU A 159 8.65 -5.65 12.39
N LEU A 160 7.91 -4.61 12.01
CA LEU A 160 8.31 -3.23 12.25
C LEU A 160 7.86 -2.69 13.61
N SER A 161 6.85 -3.27 14.25
CA SER A 161 6.40 -2.87 15.59
C SER A 161 7.46 -3.03 16.67
N ASN A 162 8.43 -3.90 16.44
CA ASN A 162 9.54 -4.18 17.35
C ASN A 162 10.83 -3.42 17.03
N LEU A 163 10.84 -2.56 15.99
CA LEU A 163 12.04 -1.81 15.56
C LEU A 163 12.58 -0.85 16.64
N GLU A 164 11.76 -0.45 17.60
CA GLU A 164 12.22 0.35 18.74
C GLU A 164 13.01 -0.46 19.79
N LYS A 165 13.02 -1.80 19.68
CA LYS A 165 13.61 -2.74 20.65
C LYS A 165 14.74 -3.57 20.03
N ASP A 166 15.74 -2.96 19.40
CA ASP A 166 16.97 -3.59 18.87
C ASP A 166 16.83 -4.53 17.67
N ASP A 167 15.65 -4.67 17.04
CA ASP A 167 15.43 -5.59 15.92
C ASP A 167 15.77 -5.01 14.53
N ILE A 168 16.23 -3.76 14.44
CA ILE A 168 16.67 -3.14 13.17
C ILE A 168 17.85 -3.91 12.54
N ASP A 169 18.64 -4.56 13.38
CA ASP A 169 19.82 -5.33 12.95
C ASP A 169 19.46 -6.66 12.25
N ARG A 170 18.19 -7.08 12.28
CA ARG A 170 17.72 -8.26 11.52
C ARG A 170 17.66 -8.03 10.02
N HIS A 171 17.64 -6.76 9.60
CA HIS A 171 17.61 -6.36 8.19
C HIS A 171 18.71 -5.33 7.92
N PRO A 172 19.98 -5.73 7.97
CA PRO A 172 21.13 -4.81 7.89
C PRO A 172 21.11 -4.00 6.60
N GLU A 173 20.62 -4.58 5.49
CA GLU A 173 20.48 -3.93 4.18
C GLU A 173 19.48 -2.77 4.17
N PHE A 174 18.47 -2.80 5.05
CA PHE A 174 17.43 -1.75 5.18
C PHE A 174 17.53 -0.97 6.48
N SER A 175 18.47 -1.32 7.36
CA SER A 175 18.59 -0.74 8.71
C SER A 175 18.62 0.80 8.67
N ASN A 176 19.39 1.37 7.77
CA ASN A 176 19.53 2.81 7.64
C ASN A 176 18.24 3.47 7.12
N ASP A 177 17.56 2.86 6.16
CA ASP A 177 16.33 3.42 5.57
C ASP A 177 15.18 3.34 6.56
N LEU A 178 15.08 2.24 7.31
CA LEU A 178 14.10 2.08 8.39
C LEU A 178 14.32 3.08 9.53
N LYS A 179 15.57 3.33 9.93
CA LYS A 179 15.90 4.34 10.96
C LYS A 179 15.45 5.73 10.53
N LYS A 180 15.76 6.13 9.30
CA LYS A 180 15.32 7.43 8.74
C LYS A 180 13.80 7.53 8.70
N LEU A 181 13.13 6.48 8.22
CA LEU A 181 11.68 6.45 8.16
C LEU A 181 11.05 6.62 9.55
N LEU A 182 11.54 5.89 10.55
CA LEU A 182 11.09 6.03 11.94
C LEU A 182 11.31 7.46 12.49
N GLU A 183 12.44 8.07 12.17
CA GLU A 183 12.71 9.47 12.56
C GLU A 183 11.70 10.43 11.93
N ILE A 184 11.44 10.29 10.64
CA ILE A 184 10.43 11.10 9.93
C ILE A 184 9.06 10.90 10.57
N CYS A 185 8.65 9.66 10.82
CA CYS A 185 7.36 9.34 11.43
C CYS A 185 7.22 10.00 12.81
N LYS A 186 8.22 9.87 13.70
CA LYS A 186 8.22 10.47 15.03
C LYS A 186 8.06 11.99 14.96
N LYS A 187 8.85 12.67 14.14
CA LYS A 187 8.77 14.12 13.97
C LYS A 187 7.43 14.59 13.38
N ARG A 188 6.88 13.86 12.43
CA ARG A 188 5.57 14.17 11.84
C ARG A 188 4.42 13.98 12.82
N ILE A 189 4.45 12.92 13.63
CA ILE A 189 3.48 12.68 14.71
C ILE A 189 3.54 13.82 15.73
N GLU A 190 4.73 14.24 16.13
CA GLU A 190 4.89 15.35 17.06
C GLU A 190 4.31 16.66 16.50
N LYS A 191 4.60 16.99 15.23
CA LYS A 191 4.01 18.16 14.56
C LYS A 191 2.49 18.06 14.45
N ARG A 192 1.95 16.87 14.23
CA ARG A 192 0.51 16.64 14.22
C ARG A 192 -0.12 16.96 15.58
N LYS A 193 0.52 16.51 16.68
CA LYS A 193 0.10 16.85 18.05
C LYS A 193 0.18 18.35 18.30
N GLN A 194 1.26 19.02 17.88
CA GLN A 194 1.41 20.47 18.04
C GLN A 194 0.32 21.27 17.32
N ARG A 195 -0.19 20.78 16.19
CA ARG A 195 -1.32 21.38 15.45
C ARG A 195 -2.68 21.06 16.06
N LEU A 196 -2.72 20.41 17.24
CA LEU A 196 -3.94 19.99 17.91
C LEU A 196 -4.83 19.08 17.03
N ALA A 197 -4.22 18.27 16.18
CA ALA A 197 -4.96 17.26 15.41
C ALA A 197 -5.57 16.26 16.42
N ILE A 198 -6.85 15.99 16.25
CA ILE A 198 -7.56 15.04 17.11
C ILE A 198 -7.25 13.64 16.56
N ASP A 199 -6.58 12.84 17.39
CA ASP A 199 -6.39 11.41 17.12
C ASP A 199 -7.49 10.66 17.90
N PHE A 200 -8.38 9.99 17.16
CA PHE A 200 -9.34 9.09 17.77
C PHE A 200 -8.66 7.74 17.99
N GLU A 201 -8.35 7.40 19.24
CA GLU A 201 -7.94 6.05 19.61
C GLU A 201 -9.16 5.11 19.48
N MET A 202 -9.39 4.61 18.27
CA MET A 202 -10.38 3.57 18.05
C MET A 202 -9.73 2.21 18.18
N ASN A 203 -10.11 1.45 19.20
CA ASN A 203 -9.72 0.06 19.32
C ASN A 203 -10.41 -0.74 18.22
N GLU A 204 -9.65 -1.21 17.25
CA GLU A 204 -10.13 -2.17 16.28
C GLU A 204 -10.14 -3.58 16.89
N TYR A 205 -11.18 -4.34 16.59
CA TYR A 205 -11.29 -5.72 17.02
C TYR A 205 -11.49 -6.63 15.82
N ARG A 206 -10.73 -7.73 15.79
CA ARG A 206 -10.96 -8.80 14.83
C ARG A 206 -11.65 -9.98 15.50
N PRO A 207 -12.61 -10.63 14.84
CA PRO A 207 -13.22 -11.82 15.38
C PRO A 207 -12.24 -13.01 15.27
N GLU A 208 -12.03 -13.72 16.38
CA GLU A 208 -11.35 -15.00 16.42
C GLU A 208 -12.35 -16.12 16.16
N VAL A 209 -12.17 -16.84 15.04
CA VAL A 209 -13.04 -17.97 14.66
C VAL A 209 -12.27 -19.28 14.79
N LYS A 210 -12.77 -20.21 15.63
CA LYS A 210 -12.24 -21.58 15.75
C LYS A 210 -13.32 -22.59 15.34
N LYS A 211 -12.98 -23.51 14.43
CA LYS A 211 -13.91 -24.53 13.89
C LYS A 211 -15.23 -23.94 13.38
N GLY A 212 -15.17 -22.80 12.66
CA GLY A 212 -16.33 -22.13 12.08
C GLY A 212 -17.24 -21.38 13.07
N LYS A 213 -16.87 -21.32 14.37
CA LYS A 213 -17.62 -20.60 15.41
C LYS A 213 -16.82 -19.41 15.91
N LEU A 214 -17.50 -18.26 16.07
CA LEU A 214 -16.92 -17.09 16.72
C LEU A 214 -16.56 -17.45 18.18
N LYS A 215 -15.33 -17.21 18.56
CA LYS A 215 -14.81 -17.45 19.92
C LYS A 215 -14.74 -16.16 20.72
N ALA A 216 -14.15 -15.12 20.14
CA ALA A 216 -13.94 -13.85 20.80
C ALA A 216 -13.74 -12.74 19.75
N PHE A 217 -13.84 -11.50 20.19
CA PHE A 217 -13.27 -10.35 19.49
C PHE A 217 -11.94 -10.02 20.18
N VAL A 218 -10.84 -10.10 19.43
CA VAL A 218 -9.51 -9.78 19.93
C VAL A 218 -9.08 -8.41 19.40
N PRO A 219 -8.47 -7.57 20.23
CA PRO A 219 -8.01 -6.27 19.78
C PRO A 219 -6.94 -6.47 18.69
N VAL A 220 -7.02 -5.63 17.65
CA VAL A 220 -5.97 -5.50 16.66
C VAL A 220 -4.91 -4.59 17.26
N PRO A 221 -3.63 -4.99 17.32
CA PRO A 221 -2.58 -4.09 17.77
C PRO A 221 -2.59 -2.80 16.95
N ILE A 222 -2.59 -1.67 17.61
CA ILE A 222 -2.39 -0.38 16.94
C ILE A 222 -0.92 -0.31 16.57
N TYR A 223 -0.60 -0.52 15.31
CA TYR A 223 0.75 -0.39 14.78
C TYR A 223 1.07 1.09 14.60
N PHE A 224 1.80 1.63 15.54
CA PHE A 224 1.84 3.04 15.90
C PHE A 224 2.46 3.99 14.88
N SER A 225 3.07 3.62 13.79
CA SER A 225 3.92 4.61 13.12
C SER A 225 3.73 4.80 11.62
N PHE A 226 3.26 3.81 10.90
CA PHE A 226 3.34 3.86 9.43
C PHE A 226 2.05 4.33 8.75
N THR A 227 0.90 4.26 9.41
CA THR A 227 -0.40 4.77 8.93
C THR A 227 -0.43 6.29 8.71
N PHE A 228 0.62 7.02 9.07
CA PHE A 228 0.70 8.47 8.87
C PHE A 228 1.48 8.89 7.62
N LEU A 229 1.97 7.94 6.84
CA LEU A 229 2.69 8.19 5.59
C LEU A 229 1.82 7.95 4.36
N THR A 230 0.72 7.23 4.50
CA THR A 230 -0.35 7.00 3.51
C THR A 230 -1.63 7.81 3.86
#